data_b64486c3ac304a71e9e5e4fdb871f720
#
_entry.id   b64486c3ac304a71e9e5e4fdb871f720
#
_cell.length_a   1.000
_cell.length_b   1.000
_cell.length_c   1.000
_cell.angle_alpha   90.00
_cell.angle_beta   90.00
_cell.angle_gamma   90.00
#
_symmetry.space_group_name_H-M   'P 1'
#
loop_
_entity.id
_entity.type
_entity.pdbx_description
1 polymer ?
#
loop_
_entity_poly.entity_id
_entity_poly.type
_entity_poly.pdbx_seq_one_letter_code
_entity_poly.pdbx_strand_id
1 'polypeptide(L)'
;MSPAPRDAGAGAEESGPRVEFAETHLAVDARGRAWGVSRFDIVAADPVIRIRIPAGMRMFDVFVDGRIANDAVPARTSIAENAWELRLLDVGWPRSIVAIYAGDVSDGLPVDGVLEIPEPSIVGLSCLRSAWVVELPEGIVARPLPPATVTWGVRR
;
A
#
# COMPACT_ATOMS: atom_id res chain seq x y z
N MET A 1 7.21 -42.03 37.61
CA MET A 1 7.39 -41.79 36.15
C MET A 1 6.51 -40.60 35.79
N SER A 2 7.07 -39.41 35.81
CA SER A 2 6.38 -38.19 35.41
C SER A 2 6.65 -37.95 33.92
N PRO A 3 5.64 -37.60 33.11
CA PRO A 3 5.85 -37.16 31.73
C PRO A 3 6.35 -35.71 31.72
N ALA A 4 7.40 -35.47 30.97
CA ALA A 4 7.95 -34.15 30.74
C ALA A 4 6.96 -33.26 29.99
N PRO A 5 6.93 -31.95 30.27
CA PRO A 5 6.12 -31.00 29.47
C PRO A 5 6.65 -30.91 28.04
N ARG A 6 5.78 -31.14 27.09
CA ARG A 6 6.06 -30.83 25.69
C ARG A 6 6.09 -29.32 25.56
N ASP A 7 7.24 -28.77 25.23
CA ASP A 7 7.39 -27.42 24.78
C ASP A 7 6.47 -27.21 23.57
N ALA A 8 5.45 -26.40 23.77
CA ALA A 8 4.69 -25.84 22.68
C ALA A 8 5.65 -24.93 21.92
N GLY A 9 5.97 -25.32 20.69
CA GLY A 9 6.83 -24.55 19.81
C GLY A 9 6.29 -23.12 19.69
N ALA A 10 7.04 -22.18 20.25
CA ALA A 10 6.88 -20.78 19.98
C ALA A 10 6.98 -20.62 18.45
N GLY A 11 5.92 -20.08 17.84
CA GLY A 11 5.88 -19.82 16.42
C GLY A 11 7.14 -19.09 16.02
N ALA A 12 7.84 -19.63 15.03
CA ALA A 12 8.96 -18.96 14.40
C ALA A 12 8.39 -17.61 13.90
N GLU A 13 8.79 -16.51 14.53
CA GLU A 13 8.55 -15.18 13.99
C GLU A 13 9.13 -15.21 12.58
N GLU A 14 8.28 -14.98 11.59
CA GLU A 14 8.70 -14.85 10.20
C GLU A 14 9.65 -13.65 10.10
N SER A 15 10.94 -13.89 10.22
CA SER A 15 11.99 -12.85 10.23
C SER A 15 12.40 -12.42 8.82
N GLY A 16 11.53 -12.63 7.82
CA GLY A 16 11.76 -12.26 6.43
C GLY A 16 11.32 -10.85 6.06
N PRO A 17 11.68 -10.39 4.84
CA PRO A 17 11.23 -9.11 4.29
C PRO A 17 9.71 -9.11 4.12
N ARG A 18 9.06 -8.05 4.59
CA ARG A 18 7.60 -7.93 4.59
C ARG A 18 7.13 -6.51 4.82
N VAL A 19 5.86 -6.26 4.51
CA VAL A 19 5.10 -5.11 5.01
C VAL A 19 4.38 -5.53 6.28
N GLU A 20 4.72 -4.94 7.40
CA GLU A 20 4.10 -5.25 8.69
C GLU A 20 2.72 -4.63 8.81
N PHE A 21 2.58 -3.41 8.29
CA PHE A 21 1.32 -2.68 8.25
C PHE A 21 1.30 -1.74 7.05
N ALA A 22 0.16 -1.69 6.36
CA ALA A 22 -0.13 -0.72 5.32
C ALA A 22 -1.39 0.06 5.68
N GLU A 23 -1.35 1.37 5.59
CA GLU A 23 -2.49 2.25 5.81
C GLU A 23 -2.67 3.14 4.59
N THR A 24 -3.90 3.18 4.04
CA THR A 24 -4.22 4.01 2.89
C THR A 24 -5.40 4.90 3.19
N HIS A 25 -5.24 6.19 2.96
CA HIS A 25 -6.29 7.19 2.90
C HIS A 25 -6.45 7.64 1.46
N LEU A 26 -7.66 7.49 0.91
CA LEU A 26 -7.98 7.87 -0.45
C LEU A 26 -9.25 8.72 -0.46
N ALA A 27 -9.20 9.89 -1.08
CA ALA A 27 -10.37 10.72 -1.31
C ALA A 27 -10.63 10.84 -2.83
N VAL A 28 -11.88 10.68 -3.25
CA VAL A 28 -12.31 10.80 -4.64
C VAL A 28 -13.41 11.84 -4.74
N ASP A 29 -13.25 12.82 -5.64
CA ASP A 29 -14.27 13.84 -5.85
C ASP A 29 -15.36 13.40 -6.86
N ALA A 30 -16.41 14.21 -6.99
CA ALA A 30 -17.53 13.95 -7.91
C ALA A 30 -17.13 13.95 -9.40
N ARG A 31 -15.92 14.38 -9.74
CA ARG A 31 -15.37 14.35 -11.10
C ARG A 31 -14.47 13.15 -11.34
N GLY A 32 -14.28 12.28 -10.35
CA GLY A 32 -13.39 11.14 -10.44
C GLY A 32 -11.91 11.48 -10.20
N ARG A 33 -11.58 12.68 -9.71
CA ARG A 33 -10.23 12.99 -9.29
C ARG A 33 -9.99 12.45 -7.90
N ALA A 34 -8.82 11.87 -7.69
CA ALA A 34 -8.46 11.20 -6.46
C ALA A 34 -7.13 11.71 -5.89
N TRP A 35 -7.04 11.69 -4.57
CA TRP A 35 -5.84 11.96 -3.79
C TRP A 35 -5.65 10.83 -2.81
N GLY A 36 -4.45 10.31 -2.75
CA GLY A 36 -4.12 9.20 -1.87
C GLY A 36 -2.86 9.46 -1.07
N VAL A 37 -2.87 8.95 0.15
CA VAL A 37 -1.70 8.83 1.01
C VAL A 37 -1.65 7.40 1.49
N SER A 38 -0.55 6.70 1.21
CA SER A 38 -0.32 5.35 1.71
C SER A 38 0.94 5.32 2.56
N ARG A 39 0.81 4.76 3.75
CA ARG A 39 1.92 4.49 4.66
C ARG A 39 2.18 2.99 4.70
N PHE A 40 3.45 2.62 4.63
CA PHE A 40 3.91 1.25 4.73
C PHE A 40 4.98 1.16 5.80
N ASP A 41 4.75 0.34 6.82
CA ASP A 41 5.78 -0.03 7.79
C ASP A 41 6.38 -1.36 7.29
N ILE A 42 7.65 -1.33 6.88
CA ILE A 42 8.30 -2.42 6.16
C ILE A 42 9.60 -2.88 6.83
N VAL A 43 9.94 -4.14 6.57
CA VAL A 43 11.30 -4.68 6.70
C VAL A 43 11.72 -5.17 5.30
N ALA A 44 12.68 -4.51 4.69
CA ALA A 44 13.16 -4.86 3.35
C ALA A 44 14.53 -5.54 3.42
N ALA A 45 14.76 -6.52 2.55
CA ALA A 45 16.07 -7.15 2.35
C ALA A 45 16.81 -6.56 1.14
N ASP A 46 16.08 -5.97 0.19
CA ASP A 46 16.62 -5.34 -1.01
C ASP A 46 16.70 -3.82 -0.82
N PRO A 47 17.82 -3.17 -1.20
CA PRO A 47 17.94 -1.72 -1.15
C PRO A 47 17.06 -1.00 -2.19
N VAL A 48 16.52 -1.70 -3.17
CA VAL A 48 15.59 -1.16 -4.15
C VAL A 48 14.21 -1.75 -3.92
N ILE A 49 13.25 -0.92 -3.58
CA ILE A 49 11.86 -1.32 -3.46
C ILE A 49 11.02 -0.68 -4.56
N ARG A 50 9.89 -1.28 -4.86
CA ARG A 50 8.91 -0.75 -5.81
C ARG A 50 7.59 -0.52 -5.11
N ILE A 51 7.09 0.71 -5.22
CA ILE A 51 5.79 1.11 -4.68
C ILE A 51 4.80 1.10 -5.85
N ARG A 52 3.78 0.26 -5.79
CA ARG A 52 2.66 0.28 -6.74
C ARG A 52 1.57 1.17 -6.20
N ILE A 53 1.06 2.08 -7.03
CA ILE A 53 -0.09 2.93 -6.75
C ILE A 53 -1.21 2.67 -7.76
N PRO A 54 -2.47 3.05 -7.48
CA PRO A 54 -3.57 2.82 -8.41
C PRO A 54 -3.30 3.38 -9.81
N ALA A 55 -3.83 2.69 -10.83
CA ALA A 55 -3.74 3.14 -12.22
C ALA A 55 -4.39 4.54 -12.37
N GLY A 56 -3.85 5.36 -13.27
CA GLY A 56 -4.32 6.73 -13.49
C GLY A 56 -3.79 7.76 -12.48
N MET A 57 -3.15 7.31 -11.41
CA MET A 57 -2.55 8.20 -10.41
C MET A 57 -1.06 8.41 -10.65
N ARG A 58 -0.56 9.53 -10.20
CA ARG A 58 0.84 9.93 -10.29
C ARG A 58 1.41 10.16 -8.90
N MET A 59 2.60 9.65 -8.64
CA MET A 59 3.34 9.93 -7.42
C MET A 59 3.77 11.39 -7.38
N PHE A 60 3.52 12.05 -6.26
CA PHE A 60 3.96 13.42 -5.99
C PHE A 60 5.19 13.42 -5.09
N ASP A 61 5.07 12.79 -3.93
CA ASP A 61 6.14 12.73 -2.95
C ASP A 61 6.22 11.34 -2.32
N VAL A 62 7.43 10.98 -1.94
CA VAL A 62 7.71 9.81 -1.11
C VAL A 62 8.58 10.23 0.06
N PHE A 63 8.23 9.76 1.25
CA PHE A 63 9.01 9.98 2.46
C PHE A 63 9.48 8.65 3.01
N VAL A 64 10.72 8.62 3.48
CA VAL A 64 11.29 7.49 4.23
C VAL A 64 11.64 8.00 5.61
N ASP A 65 11.05 7.42 6.65
CA ASP A 65 11.23 7.82 8.04
C ASP A 65 11.02 9.33 8.26
N GLY A 66 10.02 9.89 7.59
CA GLY A 66 9.65 11.30 7.66
C GLY A 66 10.55 12.26 6.86
N ARG A 67 11.50 11.76 6.09
CA ARG A 67 12.38 12.57 5.20
C ARG A 67 11.98 12.34 3.75
N ILE A 68 11.92 13.43 2.98
CA ILE A 68 11.60 13.34 1.56
C ILE A 68 12.66 12.51 0.81
N ALA A 69 12.22 11.59 -0.01
CA ALA A 69 13.06 10.78 -0.87
C ALA A 69 13.06 11.37 -2.28
N ASN A 70 14.12 12.09 -2.63
CA ASN A 70 14.25 12.76 -3.94
C ASN A 70 14.63 11.82 -5.09
N ASP A 71 14.89 10.55 -4.79
CA ASP A 71 15.36 9.53 -5.73
C ASP A 71 14.26 8.51 -6.11
N ALA A 72 13.01 8.76 -5.70
CA ALA A 72 11.88 7.97 -6.17
C ALA A 72 11.61 8.28 -7.65
N VAL A 73 11.70 7.26 -8.51
CA VAL A 73 11.53 7.38 -9.96
C VAL A 73 10.53 6.35 -10.49
N PRO A 74 9.82 6.65 -11.61
CA PRO A 74 8.95 5.65 -12.22
C PRO A 74 9.73 4.39 -12.57
N ALA A 75 9.20 3.24 -12.19
CA ALA A 75 9.80 1.95 -12.53
C ALA A 75 9.66 1.70 -14.03
N ARG A 76 10.76 1.34 -14.70
CA ARG A 76 10.80 1.15 -16.14
C ARG A 76 10.15 -0.15 -16.63
N THR A 77 9.66 -0.99 -15.74
CA THR A 77 9.34 -2.39 -16.03
C THR A 77 7.99 -2.65 -16.65
N SER A 78 7.01 -1.76 -16.52
CA SER A 78 5.73 -1.89 -17.24
C SER A 78 4.87 -0.64 -17.05
N ILE A 79 4.38 -0.07 -18.12
CA ILE A 79 3.39 1.01 -18.11
C ILE A 79 2.09 0.54 -17.41
N ALA A 80 1.80 -0.77 -17.44
CA ALA A 80 0.60 -1.35 -16.84
C ALA A 80 0.65 -1.42 -15.31
N GLU A 81 1.82 -1.38 -14.68
CA GLU A 81 1.93 -1.62 -13.23
C GLU A 81 1.88 -0.35 -12.38
N ASN A 82 2.02 0.82 -12.95
CA ASN A 82 2.09 2.10 -12.24
C ASN A 82 2.94 2.00 -10.94
N ALA A 83 4.16 1.52 -11.08
CA ALA A 83 5.10 1.30 -10.00
C ALA A 83 6.22 2.34 -10.02
N TRP A 84 6.72 2.67 -8.82
CA TRP A 84 7.78 3.63 -8.60
C TRP A 84 8.91 2.97 -7.83
N GLU A 85 10.14 3.11 -8.32
CA GLU A 85 11.33 2.60 -7.63
C GLU A 85 11.85 3.62 -6.63
N LEU A 86 12.21 3.14 -5.47
CA LEU A 86 12.81 3.89 -4.39
C LEU A 86 14.04 3.15 -3.88
N ARG A 87 15.15 3.85 -3.70
CA ARG A 87 16.36 3.29 -3.09
C ARG A 87 16.38 3.58 -1.59
N LEU A 88 16.52 2.53 -0.79
CA LEU A 88 16.74 2.62 0.64
C LEU A 88 18.25 2.66 0.92
N LEU A 89 18.68 3.50 1.85
CA LEU A 89 20.08 3.60 2.23
C LEU A 89 20.53 2.39 3.06
N ASP A 90 19.63 1.87 3.90
CA ASP A 90 19.87 0.72 4.78
C ASP A 90 18.73 -0.27 4.66
N VAL A 91 19.04 -1.56 4.76
CA VAL A 91 18.10 -2.68 4.73
C VAL A 91 18.16 -3.51 6.01
N GLY A 92 17.16 -4.37 6.22
CA GLY A 92 17.09 -5.25 7.39
C GLY A 92 16.57 -4.58 8.67
N TRP A 93 16.25 -3.28 8.62
CA TRP A 93 15.66 -2.53 9.72
C TRP A 93 14.23 -2.08 9.38
N PRO A 94 13.34 -1.96 10.38
CA PRO A 94 12.03 -1.38 10.18
C PRO A 94 12.12 0.04 9.61
N ARG A 95 11.34 0.31 8.56
CA ARG A 95 11.24 1.62 7.89
C ARG A 95 9.79 2.00 7.73
N SER A 96 9.50 3.29 7.82
CA SER A 96 8.20 3.85 7.48
C SER A 96 8.31 4.59 6.16
N ILE A 97 7.50 4.17 5.17
CA ILE A 97 7.43 4.81 3.86
C ILE A 97 6.06 5.44 3.73
N VAL A 98 6.02 6.71 3.34
CA VAL A 98 4.78 7.42 3.03
C VAL A 98 4.82 7.84 1.58
N ALA A 99 3.84 7.40 0.81
CA ALA A 99 3.65 7.77 -0.60
C ALA A 99 2.44 8.69 -0.74
N ILE A 100 2.62 9.84 -1.39
CA ILE A 100 1.55 10.80 -1.71
C ILE A 100 1.36 10.79 -3.21
N TYR A 101 0.12 10.57 -3.65
CA TYR A 101 -0.21 10.47 -5.06
C TYR A 101 -1.58 11.07 -5.35
N ALA A 102 -1.78 11.50 -6.60
CA ALA A 102 -3.06 12.00 -7.08
C ALA A 102 -3.21 11.75 -8.57
N GLY A 103 -4.45 11.80 -9.06
CA GLY A 103 -4.78 11.63 -10.45
C GLY A 103 -6.25 11.43 -10.65
N ASP A 104 -6.61 10.82 -11.77
CA ASP A 104 -7.98 10.45 -12.06
C ASP A 104 -8.19 8.96 -11.82
N VAL A 105 -9.33 8.57 -11.27
CA VAL A 105 -9.72 7.17 -11.26
C VAL A 105 -9.91 6.73 -12.72
N SER A 106 -9.48 5.52 -13.03
CA SER A 106 -9.57 4.98 -14.39
C SER A 106 -11.02 5.05 -14.89
N ASP A 107 -11.19 5.58 -16.11
CA ASP A 107 -12.48 5.69 -16.78
C ASP A 107 -13.55 6.53 -16.06
N GLY A 108 -13.16 7.35 -15.09
CA GLY A 108 -14.07 8.19 -14.31
C GLY A 108 -14.86 7.41 -13.26
N LEU A 109 -15.93 8.02 -12.74
CA LEU A 109 -16.80 7.36 -11.76
C LEU A 109 -17.69 6.31 -12.46
N PRO A 110 -17.84 5.12 -11.87
CA PRO A 110 -18.63 4.05 -12.46
C PRO A 110 -20.14 4.37 -12.44
N VAL A 111 -20.83 4.00 -13.53
CA VAL A 111 -22.27 4.20 -13.67
C VAL A 111 -23.08 3.32 -12.71
N ASP A 112 -22.56 2.17 -12.33
CA ASP A 112 -23.17 1.24 -11.38
C ASP A 112 -22.98 1.62 -9.91
N GLY A 113 -22.23 2.72 -9.66
CA GLY A 113 -21.96 3.22 -8.32
C GLY A 113 -20.91 2.39 -7.54
N VAL A 114 -20.20 1.46 -8.18
CA VAL A 114 -19.17 0.62 -7.54
C VAL A 114 -17.81 0.95 -8.12
N LEU A 115 -16.95 1.60 -7.33
CA LEU A 115 -15.58 1.91 -7.70
C LEU A 115 -14.64 0.80 -7.22
N GLU A 116 -13.98 0.13 -8.14
CA GLU A 116 -12.95 -0.87 -7.84
C GLU A 116 -11.57 -0.20 -7.76
N ILE A 117 -10.89 -0.36 -6.63
CA ILE A 117 -9.60 0.29 -6.37
C ILE A 117 -8.56 -0.79 -6.06
N PRO A 118 -7.48 -0.88 -6.86
CA PRO A 118 -6.37 -1.76 -6.53
C PRO A 118 -5.64 -1.25 -5.28
N GLU A 119 -5.25 -2.18 -4.41
CA GLU A 119 -4.51 -1.85 -3.20
C GLU A 119 -3.11 -1.32 -3.53
N PRO A 120 -2.72 -0.13 -3.04
CA PRO A 120 -1.33 0.30 -3.07
C PRO A 120 -0.46 -0.70 -2.30
N SER A 121 0.70 -1.05 -2.86
CA SER A 121 1.52 -2.13 -2.29
C SER A 121 3.01 -1.92 -2.53
N ILE A 122 3.82 -2.58 -1.73
CA ILE A 122 5.25 -2.77 -2.03
C ILE A 122 5.37 -4.06 -2.81
N VAL A 123 5.83 -3.95 -4.06
CA VAL A 123 5.92 -5.09 -4.98
C VAL A 123 6.89 -6.15 -4.44
N GLY A 124 6.44 -7.40 -4.40
CA GLY A 124 7.25 -8.53 -3.95
C GLY A 124 7.31 -8.72 -2.43
N LEU A 125 6.68 -7.85 -1.65
CA LEU A 125 6.55 -8.04 -0.20
C LEU A 125 5.11 -8.44 0.17
N SER A 126 4.98 -9.45 1.02
CA SER A 126 3.69 -9.78 1.63
C SER A 126 3.31 -8.72 2.66
N CYS A 127 2.03 -8.37 2.73
CA CYS A 127 1.49 -7.47 3.73
C CYS A 127 0.76 -8.27 4.81
N LEU A 128 1.15 -8.10 6.08
CA LEU A 128 0.53 -8.81 7.20
C LEU A 128 -0.81 -8.21 7.58
N ARG A 129 -0.92 -6.89 7.54
CA ARG A 129 -2.14 -6.16 7.90
C ARG A 129 -2.26 -4.90 7.05
N SER A 130 -3.47 -4.62 6.60
CA SER A 130 -3.77 -3.37 5.91
C SER A 130 -5.05 -2.73 6.44
N ALA A 131 -5.12 -1.40 6.37
CA ALA A 131 -6.28 -0.60 6.70
C ALA A 131 -6.50 0.47 5.64
N TRP A 132 -7.78 0.71 5.30
CA TRP A 132 -8.14 1.71 4.32
C TRP A 132 -9.19 2.66 4.87
N VAL A 133 -9.03 3.92 4.56
CA VAL A 133 -10.05 4.95 4.69
C VAL A 133 -10.32 5.52 3.31
N VAL A 134 -11.54 5.37 2.82
CA VAL A 134 -11.92 5.87 1.49
C VAL A 134 -13.07 6.86 1.64
N GLU A 135 -12.86 8.08 1.16
CA GLU A 135 -13.87 9.13 1.07
C GLU A 135 -14.37 9.19 -0.37
N LEU A 136 -15.67 9.00 -0.55
CA LEU A 136 -16.31 8.89 -1.86
C LEU A 136 -17.46 9.88 -2.00
N PRO A 137 -17.80 10.30 -3.24
CA PRO A 137 -19.01 11.03 -3.51
C PRO A 137 -20.25 10.23 -3.10
N GLU A 138 -21.35 10.94 -2.86
CA GLU A 138 -22.64 10.31 -2.57
C GLU A 138 -23.04 9.34 -3.70
N GLY A 139 -23.56 8.17 -3.32
CA GLY A 139 -24.01 7.14 -4.26
C GLY A 139 -22.90 6.23 -4.80
N ILE A 140 -21.64 6.48 -4.48
CA ILE A 140 -20.52 5.60 -4.87
C ILE A 140 -20.08 4.75 -3.69
N VAL A 141 -19.77 3.48 -3.96
CA VAL A 141 -19.23 2.51 -3.00
C VAL A 141 -17.88 2.00 -3.51
N ALA A 142 -16.89 1.94 -2.64
CA ALA A 142 -15.61 1.35 -2.98
C ALA A 142 -15.63 -0.18 -2.79
N ARG A 143 -14.98 -0.89 -3.70
CA ARG A 143 -14.66 -2.30 -3.57
C ARG A 143 -13.17 -2.51 -3.83
N PRO A 144 -12.43 -3.16 -2.91
CA PRO A 144 -11.05 -3.53 -3.17
C PRO A 144 -10.98 -4.61 -4.24
N LEU A 145 -9.97 -4.52 -5.08
CA LEU A 145 -9.63 -5.63 -5.97
C LEU A 145 -8.84 -6.69 -5.22
N PRO A 146 -9.11 -7.98 -5.43
CA PRO A 146 -8.32 -9.06 -4.83
C PRO A 146 -6.85 -9.02 -5.30
N PRO A 147 -5.88 -9.46 -4.49
CA PRO A 147 -6.04 -10.06 -3.16
C PRO A 147 -5.98 -9.00 -2.06
N ALA A 148 -7.10 -8.51 -1.61
CA ALA A 148 -7.12 -7.55 -0.52
C ALA A 148 -7.46 -8.24 0.81
N THR A 149 -6.53 -8.17 1.77
CA THR A 149 -6.80 -8.45 3.17
C THR A 149 -7.12 -7.11 3.84
N VAL A 150 -8.33 -6.61 3.68
CA VAL A 150 -8.69 -5.24 4.06
C VAL A 150 -9.71 -5.22 5.19
N THR A 151 -9.42 -4.46 6.23
CA THR A 151 -10.41 -4.04 7.22
C THR A 151 -10.90 -2.63 6.83
N TRP A 152 -12.19 -2.48 6.52
CA TRP A 152 -12.77 -1.26 5.98
C TRP A 152 -13.31 -0.31 7.05
N GLY A 153 -13.05 0.97 6.86
CA GLY A 153 -13.80 2.05 7.49
C GLY A 153 -14.25 3.05 6.43
N VAL A 154 -15.56 3.23 6.26
CA VAL A 154 -16.10 4.30 5.42
C VAL A 154 -16.47 5.45 6.34
N ARG A 155 -15.92 6.65 6.13
CA ARG A 155 -16.44 7.89 6.69
C ARG A 155 -17.36 8.53 5.65
N ARG A 156 -18.58 8.82 6.06
CA ARG A 156 -19.53 9.66 5.32
C ARG A 156 -19.40 11.10 5.78
#